data_0b7e01519710478ef19736a06a067bc6
#
_entry.id   0b7e01519710478ef19736a06a067bc6
#
_cell.length_a   1.000
_cell.length_b   1.000
_cell.length_c   1.000
_cell.angle_alpha   90.00
_cell.angle_beta   90.00
_cell.angle_gamma   90.00
#
_symmetry.space_group_name_H-M   'P 1'
#
loop_
_entity.id
_entity.type
_entity.pdbx_description
1 polymer ?
#
loop_
_entity_poly.entity_id
_entity_poly.type
_entity_poly.pdbx_seq_one_letter_code
_entity_poly.pdbx_strand_id
1 'polypeptide(L)'
;MIEAARAAQCHDFIESLPDGYHTRIGDKGVYLSGGESQRVCVARAILKNAPILVLDEATAFADPENEYKMQQAIQQLIKNKTVIIIAHRLSSIISAEQILVLKEGKLVQSGRHAVLSKTDGVYKRMWDAYTSAFRWQLTIKKEETKCCLLYTSDA
;
A
#
# COMPACT_ATOMS: atom_id res chain seq x y z
N MET A 1 12.86 2.30 -20.10
CA MET A 1 11.68 1.45 -19.85
C MET A 1 12.04 0.23 -19.00
N ILE A 2 12.97 -0.63 -19.40
CA ILE A 2 13.40 -1.83 -18.66
C ILE A 2 13.87 -1.50 -17.23
N GLU A 3 14.68 -0.48 -17.03
CA GLU A 3 15.12 -0.04 -15.70
C GLU A 3 13.96 0.35 -14.77
N ALA A 4 12.95 1.04 -15.31
CA ALA A 4 11.76 1.38 -14.54
C ALA A 4 10.92 0.13 -14.17
N ALA A 5 10.85 -0.86 -15.05
CA ALA A 5 10.19 -2.11 -14.78
C ALA A 5 10.94 -2.95 -13.71
N ARG A 6 12.27 -2.97 -13.75
CA ARG A 6 13.09 -3.59 -12.70
C ARG A 6 12.90 -2.89 -11.35
N ALA A 7 12.96 -1.56 -11.33
CA ALA A 7 12.73 -0.78 -10.13
C ALA A 7 11.32 -1.01 -9.53
N ALA A 8 10.33 -1.23 -10.39
CA ALA A 8 8.95 -1.53 -10.01
C ALA A 8 8.70 -3.04 -9.74
N GLN A 9 9.72 -3.90 -9.73
CA GLN A 9 9.59 -5.34 -9.51
C GLN A 9 8.60 -6.02 -10.47
N CYS A 10 8.59 -5.57 -11.76
CA CYS A 10 7.69 -6.09 -12.77
C CYS A 10 8.38 -6.61 -14.04
N HIS A 11 9.71 -6.51 -14.13
CA HIS A 11 10.47 -6.94 -15.31
C HIS A 11 10.30 -8.43 -15.60
N ASP A 12 10.53 -9.28 -14.59
CA ASP A 12 10.59 -10.74 -14.77
C ASP A 12 9.24 -11.31 -15.23
N PHE A 13 8.12 -10.84 -14.63
CA PHE A 13 6.81 -11.30 -15.09
C PHE A 13 6.47 -10.76 -16.50
N ILE A 14 6.90 -9.53 -16.84
CA ILE A 14 6.70 -9.00 -18.19
C ILE A 14 7.45 -9.86 -19.22
N GLU A 15 8.67 -10.28 -18.93
CA GLU A 15 9.44 -11.16 -19.83
C GLU A 15 8.84 -12.55 -19.94
N SER A 16 8.09 -13.02 -18.94
CA SER A 16 7.39 -14.32 -19.00
C SER A 16 6.09 -14.27 -19.82
N LEU A 17 5.61 -13.09 -20.22
CA LEU A 17 4.44 -12.94 -21.09
C LEU A 17 4.77 -13.38 -22.54
N PRO A 18 3.77 -13.83 -23.31
CA PRO A 18 3.99 -14.38 -24.65
C PRO A 18 4.84 -13.49 -25.60
N ASP A 19 4.62 -12.18 -25.58
CA ASP A 19 5.33 -11.19 -26.40
C ASP A 19 6.16 -10.22 -25.55
N GLY A 20 6.47 -10.57 -24.28
CA GLY A 20 7.21 -9.74 -23.35
C GLY A 20 6.63 -8.34 -23.23
N TYR A 21 7.46 -7.32 -23.42
CA TYR A 21 7.05 -5.89 -23.38
C TYR A 21 6.09 -5.47 -24.51
N HIS A 22 5.91 -6.28 -25.52
CA HIS A 22 4.98 -6.04 -26.63
C HIS A 22 3.64 -6.74 -26.41
N THR A 23 3.49 -7.49 -25.31
CA THR A 23 2.24 -8.19 -24.98
C THR A 23 1.09 -7.20 -24.85
N ARG A 24 0.01 -7.49 -25.53
CA ARG A 24 -1.23 -6.72 -25.41
C ARG A 24 -1.99 -7.14 -24.15
N ILE A 25 -2.33 -6.17 -23.30
CA ILE A 25 -3.11 -6.39 -22.06
C ILE A 25 -4.51 -5.78 -22.17
N GLY A 26 -5.47 -6.38 -21.43
CA GLY A 26 -6.87 -5.95 -21.38
C GLY A 26 -7.78 -6.80 -22.26
N ASP A 27 -8.95 -6.28 -22.64
CA ASP A 27 -10.09 -7.00 -23.25
C ASP A 27 -9.77 -7.87 -24.48
N LYS A 28 -8.67 -7.63 -25.15
CA LYS A 28 -8.22 -8.41 -26.31
C LYS A 28 -6.80 -8.96 -26.15
N GLY A 29 -6.38 -9.16 -24.91
CA GLY A 29 -5.01 -9.61 -24.60
C GLY A 29 -4.95 -10.39 -23.30
N VAL A 30 -3.76 -10.38 -22.67
CA VAL A 30 -3.53 -11.07 -21.40
C VAL A 30 -4.11 -10.24 -20.24
N TYR A 31 -4.75 -10.91 -19.28
CA TYR A 31 -5.18 -10.29 -18.04
C TYR A 31 -4.05 -10.39 -17.00
N LEU A 32 -3.69 -9.25 -16.43
CA LEU A 32 -2.74 -9.18 -15.31
C LEU A 32 -3.49 -9.37 -13.98
N SER A 33 -2.84 -9.99 -13.02
CA SER A 33 -3.30 -9.98 -11.62
C SER A 33 -3.35 -8.55 -11.06
N GLY A 34 -4.09 -8.33 -9.98
CA GLY A 34 -4.15 -7.01 -9.34
C GLY A 34 -2.76 -6.47 -8.94
N GLY A 35 -1.91 -7.32 -8.37
CA GLY A 35 -0.55 -6.96 -7.99
C GLY A 35 0.37 -6.65 -9.17
N GLU A 36 0.28 -7.40 -10.27
CA GLU A 36 1.03 -7.13 -11.51
C GLU A 36 0.59 -5.80 -12.12
N SER A 37 -0.72 -5.57 -12.23
CA SER A 37 -1.28 -4.32 -12.76
C SER A 37 -0.80 -3.11 -11.96
N GLN A 38 -0.79 -3.20 -10.63
CA GLN A 38 -0.30 -2.13 -9.76
C GLN A 38 1.19 -1.87 -9.95
N ARG A 39 2.04 -2.91 -10.05
CA ARG A 39 3.47 -2.74 -10.31
C ARG A 39 3.74 -2.11 -11.67
N VAL A 40 2.96 -2.43 -12.69
CA VAL A 40 3.03 -1.73 -13.99
C VAL A 40 2.68 -0.24 -13.83
N CYS A 41 1.66 0.11 -13.03
CA CYS A 41 1.34 1.50 -12.74
C CYS A 41 2.50 2.21 -12.02
N VAL A 42 3.19 1.56 -11.08
CA VAL A 42 4.39 2.11 -10.43
C VAL A 42 5.53 2.30 -11.43
N ALA A 43 5.78 1.34 -12.33
CA ALA A 43 6.79 1.47 -13.38
C ALA A 43 6.51 2.70 -14.28
N ARG A 44 5.25 2.92 -14.65
CA ARG A 44 4.84 4.10 -15.43
C ARG A 44 5.08 5.41 -14.65
N ALA A 45 4.81 5.42 -13.34
CA ALA A 45 5.07 6.57 -12.49
C ALA A 45 6.57 6.85 -12.32
N ILE A 46 7.41 5.81 -12.21
CA ILE A 46 8.88 5.94 -12.21
C ILE A 46 9.37 6.55 -13.52
N LEU A 47 8.88 6.07 -14.67
CA LEU A 47 9.21 6.59 -15.98
C LEU A 47 8.84 8.06 -16.15
N LYS A 48 7.63 8.45 -15.68
CA LYS A 48 7.15 9.84 -15.73
C LYS A 48 7.99 10.78 -14.87
N ASN A 49 8.60 10.27 -13.81
CA ASN A 49 9.48 10.98 -12.89
C ASN A 49 8.96 12.34 -12.40
N ALA A 50 7.67 12.44 -12.10
CA ALA A 50 7.06 13.66 -11.58
C ALA A 50 7.62 14.02 -10.19
N PRO A 51 7.81 15.31 -9.86
CA PRO A 51 8.34 15.75 -8.56
C PRO A 51 7.31 15.60 -7.42
N ILE A 52 6.04 15.55 -7.74
CA ILE A 52 4.92 15.37 -6.79
C ILE A 52 4.17 14.10 -7.16
N LEU A 53 3.95 13.25 -6.18
CA LEU A 53 3.21 11.99 -6.31
C LEU A 53 1.98 12.01 -5.40
N VAL A 54 0.87 11.53 -5.92
CA VAL A 54 -0.33 11.24 -5.12
C VAL A 54 -0.55 9.73 -5.15
N LEU A 55 -0.53 9.11 -3.99
CA LEU A 55 -0.77 7.67 -3.80
C LEU A 55 -2.12 7.50 -3.10
N ASP A 56 -3.08 6.89 -3.80
CA ASP A 56 -4.39 6.56 -3.28
C ASP A 56 -4.50 5.04 -3.14
N GLU A 57 -4.80 4.56 -1.93
CA GLU A 57 -4.94 3.13 -1.59
C GLU A 57 -3.80 2.20 -2.07
N ALA A 58 -2.58 2.71 -2.20
CA ALA A 58 -1.47 1.98 -2.82
C ALA A 58 -1.02 0.67 -2.10
N THR A 59 -1.66 0.25 -1.00
CA THR A 59 -1.14 -0.81 -0.10
C THR A 59 -2.17 -1.87 0.32
N ALA A 60 -3.26 -2.08 -0.42
CA ALA A 60 -4.23 -3.13 -0.12
C ALA A 60 -3.89 -4.45 -0.84
N PHE A 61 -3.00 -5.27 -0.28
CA PHE A 61 -2.64 -6.58 -0.84
C PHE A 61 -3.13 -7.71 0.05
N ALA A 62 -3.65 -8.77 -0.59
CA ALA A 62 -4.04 -10.00 0.09
C ALA A 62 -2.85 -10.99 0.26
N ASP A 63 -1.78 -10.81 -0.54
CA ASP A 63 -0.64 -11.70 -0.60
C ASP A 63 0.64 -11.02 -0.08
N PRO A 64 1.32 -11.59 0.96
CA PRO A 64 2.52 -11.01 1.57
C PRO A 64 3.70 -10.84 0.62
N GLU A 65 3.88 -11.73 -0.37
CA GLU A 65 4.97 -11.63 -1.35
C GLU A 65 4.76 -10.44 -2.28
N ASN A 66 3.54 -10.26 -2.76
CA ASN A 66 3.17 -9.10 -3.57
C ASN A 66 3.25 -7.79 -2.77
N GLU A 67 2.90 -7.81 -1.49
CA GLU A 67 3.06 -6.66 -0.60
C GLU A 67 4.52 -6.24 -0.49
N TYR A 68 5.44 -7.19 -0.27
CA TYR A 68 6.87 -6.91 -0.17
C TYR A 68 7.44 -6.30 -1.46
N LYS A 69 7.15 -6.92 -2.63
CA LYS A 69 7.57 -6.42 -3.95
C LYS A 69 7.04 -5.01 -4.20
N MET A 70 5.80 -4.75 -3.83
CA MET A 70 5.18 -3.43 -3.99
C MET A 70 5.80 -2.39 -3.06
N GLN A 71 6.09 -2.72 -1.81
CA GLN A 71 6.77 -1.81 -0.88
C GLN A 71 8.14 -1.40 -1.42
N GLN A 72 8.91 -2.34 -1.97
CA GLN A 72 10.19 -2.03 -2.61
C GLN A 72 10.01 -1.09 -3.82
N ALA A 73 9.03 -1.37 -4.66
CA ALA A 73 8.73 -0.54 -5.84
C ALA A 73 8.34 0.90 -5.44
N ILE A 74 7.48 1.05 -4.41
CA ILE A 74 7.09 2.36 -3.89
C ILE A 74 8.28 3.09 -3.29
N GLN A 75 9.16 2.42 -2.53
CA GLN A 75 10.36 3.04 -1.97
C GLN A 75 11.28 3.61 -3.06
N GLN A 76 11.40 2.94 -4.21
CA GLN A 76 12.15 3.48 -5.35
C GLN A 76 11.44 4.68 -5.97
N LEU A 77 10.11 4.61 -6.10
CA LEU A 77 9.29 5.67 -6.70
C LEU A 77 9.36 6.98 -5.91
N ILE A 78 9.33 6.92 -4.56
CA ILE A 78 9.22 8.11 -3.69
C ILE A 78 10.53 8.85 -3.44
N LYS A 79 11.68 8.29 -3.81
CA LYS A 79 12.98 8.91 -3.58
C LYS A 79 13.05 10.33 -4.15
N ASN A 80 13.45 11.29 -3.31
CA ASN A 80 13.62 12.71 -3.67
C ASN A 80 12.36 13.36 -4.24
N LYS A 81 11.17 12.96 -3.78
CA LYS A 81 9.89 13.51 -4.25
C LYS A 81 9.00 13.94 -3.10
N THR A 82 8.10 14.86 -3.37
CA THR A 82 7.00 15.17 -2.47
C THR A 82 5.89 14.13 -2.68
N VAL A 83 5.50 13.45 -1.59
CA VAL A 83 4.52 12.37 -1.64
C VAL A 83 3.31 12.74 -0.81
N ILE A 84 2.14 12.69 -1.42
CA ILE A 84 0.84 12.82 -0.76
C ILE A 84 0.21 11.43 -0.75
N ILE A 85 -0.08 10.92 0.44
CA ILE A 85 -0.70 9.60 0.62
C ILE A 85 -2.12 9.79 1.14
N ILE A 86 -3.10 9.26 0.41
CA ILE A 86 -4.46 9.10 0.90
C ILE A 86 -4.52 7.72 1.56
N ALA A 87 -4.60 7.70 2.89
CA ALA A 87 -4.44 6.49 3.66
C ALA A 87 -5.76 5.99 4.25
N HIS A 88 -6.07 4.74 4.00
CA HIS A 88 -7.15 4.00 4.65
C HIS A 88 -6.66 3.16 5.84
N ARG A 89 -5.33 2.99 5.98
CA ARG A 89 -4.70 2.29 7.10
C ARG A 89 -3.83 3.26 7.89
N LEU A 90 -4.16 3.45 9.17
CA LEU A 90 -3.39 4.35 10.05
C LEU A 90 -1.93 3.94 10.22
N SER A 91 -1.62 2.64 10.09
CA SER A 91 -0.24 2.15 10.16
C SER A 91 0.67 2.70 9.04
N SER A 92 0.14 3.00 7.87
CA SER A 92 0.93 3.46 6.72
C SER A 92 1.40 4.93 6.85
N ILE A 93 0.81 5.71 7.75
CA ILE A 93 1.11 7.14 7.90
C ILE A 93 1.89 7.50 9.17
N ILE A 94 2.26 6.52 10.00
CA ILE A 94 2.98 6.75 11.25
C ILE A 94 4.31 7.50 11.01
N SER A 95 5.00 7.18 9.92
CA SER A 95 6.29 7.76 9.53
C SER A 95 6.16 9.03 8.69
N ALA A 96 4.94 9.49 8.41
CA ALA A 96 4.75 10.70 7.62
C ALA A 96 5.29 11.94 8.35
N GLU A 97 5.95 12.84 7.62
CA GLU A 97 6.46 14.11 8.17
C GLU A 97 5.32 15.02 8.60
N GLN A 98 4.19 14.95 7.90
CA GLN A 98 2.99 15.72 8.22
C GLN A 98 1.75 14.89 7.91
N ILE A 99 0.83 14.84 8.85
CA ILE A 99 -0.50 14.24 8.71
C ILE A 99 -1.52 15.36 8.69
N LEU A 100 -2.42 15.33 7.70
CA LEU A 100 -3.54 16.24 7.58
C LEU A 100 -4.83 15.46 7.83
N VAL A 101 -5.59 15.85 8.84
CA VAL A 101 -6.85 15.20 9.20
C VAL A 101 -8.00 16.03 8.65
N LEU A 102 -8.73 15.43 7.71
CA LEU A 102 -9.89 16.04 7.08
C LEU A 102 -11.19 15.46 7.67
N LYS A 103 -12.13 16.32 7.96
CA LYS A 103 -13.50 15.93 8.35
C LYS A 103 -14.49 16.83 7.62
N GLU A 104 -15.47 16.23 6.93
CA GLU A 104 -16.47 16.96 6.16
C GLU A 104 -15.87 18.01 5.20
N GLY A 105 -14.78 17.62 4.51
CA GLY A 105 -14.07 18.49 3.57
C GLY A 105 -13.22 19.60 4.20
N LYS A 106 -13.13 19.68 5.53
CA LYS A 106 -12.36 20.71 6.24
C LYS A 106 -11.15 20.11 6.95
N LEU A 107 -10.02 20.82 6.94
CA LEU A 107 -8.85 20.48 7.73
C LEU A 107 -9.14 20.77 9.21
N VAL A 108 -9.15 19.71 10.05
CA VAL A 108 -9.48 19.82 11.46
C VAL A 108 -8.27 19.64 12.38
N GLN A 109 -7.24 18.90 11.94
CA GLN A 109 -5.97 18.75 12.65
C GLN A 109 -4.83 18.58 11.66
N SER A 110 -3.63 19.05 12.04
CA SER A 110 -2.40 18.75 11.29
C SER A 110 -1.22 18.59 12.23
N GLY A 111 -0.26 17.74 11.89
CA GLY A 111 0.93 17.49 12.68
C GLY A 111 1.56 16.13 12.42
N ARG A 112 2.55 15.77 13.23
CA ARG A 112 3.18 14.44 13.20
C ARG A 112 2.40 13.45 14.06
N HIS A 113 2.48 12.16 13.74
CA HIS A 113 1.88 11.08 14.52
C HIS A 113 2.17 11.20 16.03
N ALA A 114 3.44 11.42 16.39
CA ALA A 114 3.87 11.50 17.78
C ALA A 114 3.17 12.60 18.61
N VAL A 115 2.68 13.65 17.95
CA VAL A 115 1.92 14.75 18.57
C VAL A 115 0.44 14.44 18.51
N LEU A 116 -0.09 14.12 17.34
CA LEU A 116 -1.51 13.92 17.12
C LEU A 116 -2.09 12.73 17.91
N SER A 117 -1.29 11.67 18.12
CA SER A 117 -1.71 10.50 18.91
C SER A 117 -1.86 10.80 20.42
N LYS A 118 -1.31 11.89 20.89
CA LYS A 118 -1.40 12.33 22.31
C LYS A 118 -2.34 13.52 22.51
N THR A 119 -2.66 14.25 21.44
CA THR A 119 -3.52 15.44 21.49
C THR A 119 -4.97 15.03 21.25
N ASP A 120 -5.86 15.43 22.14
CA ASP A 120 -7.28 15.14 21.99
C ASP A 120 -7.83 15.67 20.66
N GLY A 121 -8.53 14.80 19.93
CA GLY A 121 -9.07 15.15 18.62
C GLY A 121 -9.49 13.94 17.79
N VAL A 122 -9.77 14.21 16.52
CA VAL A 122 -10.23 13.18 15.58
C VAL A 122 -9.16 12.09 15.40
N TYR A 123 -7.90 12.50 15.19
CA TYR A 123 -6.81 11.57 14.95
C TYR A 123 -6.59 10.61 16.13
N LYS A 124 -6.53 11.16 17.37
CA LYS A 124 -6.33 10.33 18.56
C LYS A 124 -7.45 9.30 18.72
N ARG A 125 -8.73 9.70 18.55
CA ARG A 125 -9.85 8.76 18.61
C ARG A 125 -9.74 7.64 17.57
N MET A 126 -9.36 7.97 16.34
CA MET A 126 -9.13 6.97 15.28
C MET A 126 -7.96 6.04 15.63
N TRP A 127 -6.88 6.59 16.19
CA TRP A 127 -5.70 5.83 16.60
C TRP A 127 -6.00 4.89 17.77
N ASP A 128 -6.71 5.38 18.79
CA ASP A 128 -7.11 4.56 19.96
C ASP A 128 -8.04 3.42 19.53
N ALA A 129 -8.98 3.67 18.63
CA ALA A 129 -9.85 2.63 18.07
C ALA A 129 -9.04 1.59 17.26
N TYR A 130 -8.11 2.03 16.41
CA TYR A 130 -7.24 1.15 15.62
C TYR A 130 -6.38 0.26 16.53
N THR A 131 -5.71 0.84 17.52
CA THR A 131 -4.83 0.10 18.44
C THR A 131 -5.60 -0.86 19.35
N SER A 132 -6.83 -0.49 19.76
CA SER A 132 -7.71 -1.36 20.54
C SER A 132 -8.16 -2.57 19.74
N ALA A 133 -8.56 -2.40 18.48
CA ALA A 133 -8.91 -3.49 17.57
C ALA A 133 -7.73 -4.45 17.34
N PHE A 134 -6.52 -3.90 17.17
CA PHE A 134 -5.31 -4.70 16.97
C PHE A 134 -4.92 -5.48 18.25
N ARG A 135 -5.07 -4.85 19.42
CA ARG A 135 -4.81 -5.51 20.73
C ARG A 135 -5.80 -6.65 20.98
N TRP A 136 -7.05 -6.49 20.58
CA TRP A 136 -8.07 -7.53 20.68
C TRP A 136 -7.73 -8.78 19.84
N GLN A 137 -7.26 -8.60 18.61
CA GLN A 137 -6.79 -9.69 17.75
C GLN A 137 -5.59 -10.46 18.36
N LEU A 138 -4.68 -9.76 19.05
CA LEU A 138 -3.56 -10.40 19.74
C LEU A 138 -3.98 -11.17 20.98
N THR A 139 -5.02 -10.73 21.68
CA THR A 139 -5.57 -11.40 22.88
C THR A 139 -6.29 -12.70 22.49
N ILE A 140 -7.10 -12.69 21.45
CA ILE A 140 -7.74 -13.91 20.90
C ILE A 140 -6.68 -14.95 20.50
N LYS A 141 -5.61 -14.53 19.80
CA LYS A 141 -4.51 -15.45 19.44
C LYS A 141 -3.79 -16.06 20.64
N LYS A 142 -3.86 -15.44 21.82
CA LYS A 142 -3.21 -15.94 23.03
C LYS A 142 -4.09 -16.92 23.82
N GLU A 143 -5.42 -16.83 23.70
CA GLU A 143 -6.38 -17.75 24.35
C GLU A 143 -6.72 -18.99 23.50
N GLU A 144 -6.53 -18.92 22.17
CA GLU A 144 -6.81 -20.02 21.24
C GLU A 144 -5.60 -20.98 21.02
N THR A 145 -4.87 -21.33 22.08
CA THR A 145 -3.83 -22.36 21.96
C THR A 145 -4.40 -23.77 21.79
N LYS A 146 -5.61 -23.94 21.31
CA LYS A 146 -6.28 -25.22 20.99
C LYS A 146 -7.26 -25.15 19.81
N CYS A 147 -6.98 -24.43 18.77
CA CYS A 147 -7.80 -24.51 17.57
C CYS A 147 -6.94 -24.76 16.35
N CYS A 148 -7.03 -25.99 15.79
CA CYS A 148 -6.52 -26.32 14.46
C CYS A 148 -7.24 -25.45 13.43
N LEU A 149 -6.54 -24.52 12.81
CA LEU A 149 -6.99 -23.85 11.59
C LEU A 149 -6.93 -24.88 10.45
N LEU A 150 -8.07 -25.49 10.13
CA LEU A 150 -8.27 -26.17 8.86
C LEU A 150 -8.48 -25.11 7.79
N TYR A 151 -7.45 -24.84 7.01
CA TYR A 151 -7.58 -24.10 5.75
C TYR A 151 -8.10 -25.07 4.70
N THR A 152 -9.36 -25.00 4.34
CA THR A 152 -9.89 -25.65 3.15
C THR A 152 -9.87 -24.65 2.01
N SER A 153 -8.95 -24.81 1.07
CA SER A 153 -9.06 -24.21 -0.26
C SER A 153 -9.97 -25.09 -1.09
N ASP A 154 -11.25 -24.74 -1.17
CA ASP A 154 -12.17 -25.27 -2.18
C ASP A 154 -13.18 -24.16 -2.54
N ALA A 155 -12.99 -23.59 -3.72
CA ALA A 155 -13.90 -23.19 -4.78
C ALA A 155 -13.27 -22.13 -5.68
#